data_49600029b97e20fea509278e57ff6eec
#
_entry.id   49600029b97e20fea509278e57ff6eec
#
_cell.length_a   1.000
_cell.length_b   1.000
_cell.length_c   1.000
_cell.angle_alpha   90.00
_cell.angle_beta   90.00
_cell.angle_gamma   90.00
#
_symmetry.space_group_name_H-M   'P 1'
#
loop_
_entity.id
_entity.type
_entity.pdbx_description
1 polymer ?
#
loop_
_entity_poly.entity_id
_entity_poly.type
_entity_poly.pdbx_seq_one_letter_code
_entity_poly.pdbx_strand_id
1 'polypeptide(L)'
;MGTNTPLKGIKVLELGGLAPSPFAGLVLADYGADVVRIDRPTTPFGPPRDTLCRHKRSIVIDLKSPSSRDAFLTLVKVADVLIDPYRPGVMSRLGLGPERLTKLNPRLIYAHLHGFRPDGMYGQAAGHDLNYLAVSGILSIVGRKNEKPSPPANILGDFAGGGLVCVTGILFALLHRHSTGRGQVVTTNMVDGSAYLATFPRQQHGHQNMDRPRGENLLDGAAPFYEVYETKDGRFVAVGAQEPQFYAQLLHGLGLGKRKLPEQWDRTHWPAMKSRFEGIFKSKTMNEWRAVFDGTDGCVSPVLQWDEVEKPYKPLVELSESPSLDVSVQEDFPEVKKGEGCSEVLKEWVPEVQAKMRVDEQTKVLTMKGRDVKL
;
A
#
# COMPACT_ATOMS: atom_id res chain seq x y z
N MET A 1 -14.96 -13.49 -22.97
CA MET A 1 -13.54 -13.72 -23.29
C MET A 1 -12.79 -13.82 -21.97
N GLY A 2 -12.10 -14.94 -21.71
CA GLY A 2 -11.36 -15.09 -20.47
C GLY A 2 -10.23 -14.05 -20.43
N THR A 3 -10.28 -13.17 -19.44
CA THR A 3 -9.23 -12.17 -19.23
C THR A 3 -7.89 -12.86 -19.03
N ASN A 4 -6.90 -12.54 -19.86
CA ASN A 4 -5.53 -13.06 -19.74
C ASN A 4 -4.75 -12.23 -18.72
N THR A 5 -5.18 -12.28 -17.45
CA THR A 5 -4.54 -11.54 -16.36
C THR A 5 -3.25 -12.25 -15.91
N PRO A 6 -2.21 -11.51 -15.43
CA PRO A 6 -0.90 -12.08 -15.14
C PRO A 6 -0.89 -13.08 -13.99
N LEU A 7 -1.84 -12.98 -13.05
CA LEU A 7 -1.94 -13.87 -11.88
C LEU A 7 -3.11 -14.86 -11.97
N LYS A 8 -3.66 -15.06 -13.18
CA LYS A 8 -4.73 -16.05 -13.41
C LYS A 8 -4.32 -17.44 -12.92
N GLY A 9 -5.16 -18.05 -12.09
CA GLY A 9 -4.93 -19.38 -11.52
C GLY A 9 -4.10 -19.38 -10.24
N ILE A 10 -3.58 -18.23 -9.79
CA ILE A 10 -2.90 -18.11 -8.48
C ILE A 10 -3.95 -18.00 -7.38
N LYS A 11 -3.93 -18.92 -6.43
CA LYS A 11 -4.83 -19.03 -5.29
C LYS A 11 -4.20 -18.40 -4.04
N VAL A 12 -4.83 -17.37 -3.49
CA VAL A 12 -4.31 -16.61 -2.36
C VAL A 12 -5.25 -16.72 -1.16
N LEU A 13 -4.73 -17.13 -0.02
CA LEU A 13 -5.40 -17.03 1.28
C LEU A 13 -4.89 -15.75 1.97
N GLU A 14 -5.79 -14.83 2.25
CA GLU A 14 -5.50 -13.58 2.97
C GLU A 14 -6.09 -13.68 4.37
N LEU A 15 -5.25 -13.81 5.40
CA LEU A 15 -5.74 -13.78 6.78
C LEU A 15 -6.24 -12.37 7.10
N GLY A 16 -7.46 -12.30 7.64
CA GLY A 16 -8.11 -11.02 7.96
C GLY A 16 -7.25 -10.15 8.88
N GLY A 17 -6.92 -8.97 8.41
CA GLY A 17 -6.08 -7.97 9.05
C GLY A 17 -6.50 -6.55 8.73
N LEU A 18 -5.68 -5.58 9.14
CA LEU A 18 -5.87 -4.16 8.82
C LEU A 18 -5.01 -3.77 7.60
N ALA A 19 -5.29 -2.61 7.09
CA ALA A 19 -4.79 -1.92 5.90
C ALA A 19 -3.73 -2.60 5.00
N PRO A 20 -2.48 -2.91 5.41
CA PRO A 20 -1.44 -3.38 4.49
C PRO A 20 -1.71 -4.77 3.90
N SER A 21 -2.28 -5.71 4.67
CA SER A 21 -2.61 -7.06 4.19
C SER A 21 -3.80 -7.04 3.22
N PRO A 22 -4.95 -6.42 3.55
CA PRO A 22 -6.03 -6.21 2.59
C PRO A 22 -5.57 -5.48 1.32
N PHE A 23 -4.67 -4.52 1.42
CA PHE A 23 -4.13 -3.84 0.24
C PHE A 23 -3.25 -4.76 -0.62
N ALA A 24 -2.39 -5.57 0.00
CA ALA A 24 -1.61 -6.56 -0.75
C ALA A 24 -2.51 -7.57 -1.48
N GLY A 25 -3.55 -8.09 -0.79
CA GLY A 25 -4.54 -8.95 -1.42
C GLY A 25 -5.35 -8.26 -2.52
N LEU A 26 -5.69 -6.97 -2.36
CA LEU A 26 -6.37 -6.18 -3.39
C LEU A 26 -5.53 -6.08 -4.66
N VAL A 27 -4.25 -5.73 -4.54
CA VAL A 27 -3.34 -5.65 -5.70
C VAL A 27 -3.26 -7.00 -6.41
N LEU A 28 -3.11 -8.10 -5.68
CA LEU A 28 -3.07 -9.44 -6.30
C LEU A 28 -4.39 -9.80 -6.99
N ALA A 29 -5.54 -9.45 -6.38
CA ALA A 29 -6.86 -9.68 -6.96
C ALA A 29 -7.10 -8.84 -8.22
N ASP A 30 -6.71 -7.57 -8.23
CA ASP A 30 -6.81 -6.70 -9.41
C ASP A 30 -6.05 -7.26 -10.62
N TYR A 31 -4.98 -8.01 -10.39
CA TYR A 31 -4.20 -8.67 -11.44
C TYR A 31 -4.60 -10.14 -11.68
N GLY A 32 -5.77 -10.55 -11.16
CA GLY A 32 -6.45 -11.80 -11.50
C GLY A 32 -6.09 -13.00 -10.64
N ALA A 33 -5.41 -12.82 -9.50
CA ALA A 33 -5.32 -13.86 -8.50
C ALA A 33 -6.70 -14.11 -7.86
N ASP A 34 -6.97 -15.36 -7.54
CA ASP A 34 -8.18 -15.74 -6.81
C ASP A 34 -7.93 -15.59 -5.31
N VAL A 35 -8.29 -14.42 -4.77
CA VAL A 35 -8.03 -14.05 -3.38
C VAL A 35 -9.22 -14.37 -2.49
N VAL A 36 -8.99 -15.22 -1.52
CA VAL A 36 -9.95 -15.61 -0.49
C VAL A 36 -9.53 -15.02 0.86
N ARG A 37 -10.31 -14.05 1.34
CA ARG A 37 -10.14 -13.48 2.67
C ARG A 37 -10.65 -14.45 3.73
N ILE A 38 -9.81 -14.76 4.71
CA ILE A 38 -10.14 -15.62 5.86
C ILE A 38 -10.61 -14.74 7.01
N ASP A 39 -11.90 -14.65 7.19
CA ASP A 39 -12.53 -13.86 8.24
C ASP A 39 -12.64 -14.61 9.56
N ARG A 40 -12.59 -13.88 10.66
CA ARG A 40 -12.88 -14.42 11.99
C ARG A 40 -14.40 -14.46 12.22
N PRO A 41 -14.93 -15.42 13.01
CA PRO A 41 -16.36 -15.48 13.35
C PRO A 41 -16.84 -14.18 13.99
N THR A 42 -16.07 -13.69 14.96
CA THR A 42 -16.36 -12.46 15.71
C THR A 42 -15.29 -11.42 15.44
N THR A 43 -15.69 -10.19 15.15
CA THR A 43 -14.81 -9.02 15.18
C THR A 43 -15.17 -8.21 16.41
N PRO A 44 -14.21 -7.93 17.32
CA PRO A 44 -14.46 -7.20 18.57
C PRO A 44 -15.01 -5.78 18.36
N PHE A 45 -14.68 -5.20 17.23
CA PHE A 45 -15.18 -3.91 16.77
C PHE A 45 -15.74 -4.12 15.37
N GLY A 46 -16.94 -3.63 15.10
CA GLY A 46 -17.43 -3.54 13.72
C GLY A 46 -16.34 -2.84 12.89
N PRO A 47 -15.80 -3.44 11.84
CA PRO A 47 -14.79 -2.76 11.04
C PRO A 47 -15.42 -1.52 10.42
N PRO A 48 -14.65 -0.44 10.23
CA PRO A 48 -15.00 0.50 9.19
C PRO A 48 -15.20 -0.31 7.90
N ARG A 49 -16.12 0.13 7.06
CA ARG A 49 -16.41 -0.50 5.77
C ARG A 49 -15.11 -0.92 5.08
N ASP A 50 -14.97 -2.22 4.77
CA ASP A 50 -13.76 -2.72 4.09
C ASP A 50 -13.82 -2.35 2.61
N THR A 51 -13.11 -1.30 2.25
CA THR A 51 -13.02 -0.80 0.87
C THR A 51 -11.92 -1.47 0.04
N LEU A 52 -11.15 -2.39 0.63
CA LEU A 52 -10.02 -3.08 -0.02
C LEU A 52 -10.39 -4.51 -0.44
N CYS A 53 -11.64 -4.75 -0.81
CA CYS A 53 -12.17 -6.10 -1.01
C CYS A 53 -12.63 -6.42 -2.44
N ARG A 54 -12.52 -5.50 -3.42
CA ARG A 54 -12.95 -5.80 -4.80
C ARG A 54 -12.21 -7.03 -5.34
N HIS A 55 -12.93 -7.81 -6.16
CA HIS A 55 -12.43 -9.07 -6.75
C HIS A 55 -12.05 -10.15 -5.74
N LYS A 56 -12.36 -9.99 -4.44
CA LYS A 56 -12.11 -11.01 -3.41
C LYS A 56 -13.37 -11.77 -3.06
N ARG A 57 -13.16 -12.92 -2.44
CA ARG A 57 -14.20 -13.75 -1.79
C ARG A 57 -13.87 -13.90 -0.31
N SER A 58 -14.81 -14.39 0.49
CA SER A 58 -14.63 -14.56 1.94
C SER A 58 -14.99 -15.95 2.41
N ILE A 59 -14.20 -16.49 3.32
CA ILE A 59 -14.52 -17.69 4.11
C ILE A 59 -14.34 -17.34 5.59
N VAL A 60 -15.30 -17.77 6.42
CA VAL A 60 -15.18 -17.61 7.87
C VAL A 60 -14.54 -18.84 8.49
N ILE A 61 -13.40 -18.66 9.16
CA ILE A 61 -12.65 -19.72 9.81
C ILE A 61 -12.30 -19.33 11.25
N ASP A 62 -12.67 -20.17 12.21
CA ASP A 62 -12.18 -20.09 13.58
C ASP A 62 -10.87 -20.89 13.71
N LEU A 63 -9.73 -20.21 13.60
CA LEU A 63 -8.42 -20.84 13.73
C LEU A 63 -8.16 -21.43 15.14
N LYS A 64 -8.99 -21.16 16.13
CA LYS A 64 -8.91 -21.77 17.46
C LYS A 64 -9.65 -23.12 17.53
N SER A 65 -10.67 -23.31 16.70
CA SER A 65 -11.43 -24.57 16.61
C SER A 65 -10.63 -25.63 15.83
N PRO A 66 -10.42 -26.84 16.38
CA PRO A 66 -9.72 -27.91 15.66
C PRO A 66 -10.36 -28.28 14.32
N SER A 67 -11.70 -28.42 14.28
CA SER A 67 -12.42 -28.77 13.06
C SER A 67 -12.33 -27.67 11.98
N SER A 68 -12.37 -26.40 12.38
CA SER A 68 -12.22 -25.29 11.46
C SER A 68 -10.77 -25.12 10.97
N ARG A 69 -9.77 -25.42 11.83
CA ARG A 69 -8.36 -25.51 11.42
C ARG A 69 -8.11 -26.61 10.39
N ASP A 70 -8.74 -27.76 10.53
CA ASP A 70 -8.59 -28.84 9.55
C ASP A 70 -9.16 -28.43 8.18
N ALA A 71 -10.27 -27.68 8.16
CA ALA A 71 -10.79 -27.08 6.95
C ALA A 71 -9.80 -26.06 6.35
N PHE A 72 -9.20 -25.21 7.17
CA PHE A 72 -8.15 -24.27 6.74
C PHE A 72 -6.92 -25.00 6.14
N LEU A 73 -6.44 -26.04 6.81
CA LEU A 73 -5.31 -26.84 6.31
C LEU A 73 -5.61 -27.50 4.96
N THR A 74 -6.88 -27.84 4.71
CA THR A 74 -7.30 -28.38 3.42
C THR A 74 -7.17 -27.31 2.31
N LEU A 75 -7.55 -26.06 2.59
CA LEU A 75 -7.36 -24.95 1.64
C LEU A 75 -5.89 -24.64 1.43
N VAL A 76 -5.06 -24.67 2.48
CA VAL A 76 -3.60 -24.44 2.39
C VAL A 76 -2.91 -25.44 1.47
N LYS A 77 -3.37 -26.69 1.39
CA LYS A 77 -2.79 -27.70 0.50
C LYS A 77 -2.82 -27.32 -0.97
N VAL A 78 -3.80 -26.53 -1.36
CA VAL A 78 -4.03 -26.13 -2.76
C VAL A 78 -3.77 -24.62 -3.01
N ALA A 79 -3.48 -23.85 -1.97
CA ALA A 79 -3.16 -22.45 -2.07
C ALA A 79 -1.74 -22.25 -2.61
N ASP A 80 -1.56 -21.18 -3.36
CA ASP A 80 -0.26 -20.73 -3.85
C ASP A 80 0.42 -19.77 -2.88
N VAL A 81 -0.37 -18.90 -2.24
CA VAL A 81 0.10 -17.85 -1.34
C VAL A 81 -0.77 -17.82 -0.09
N LEU A 82 -0.15 -17.62 1.06
CA LEU A 82 -0.80 -17.25 2.32
C LEU A 82 -0.21 -15.93 2.81
N ILE A 83 -1.05 -14.91 2.99
CA ILE A 83 -0.66 -13.62 3.58
C ILE A 83 -1.00 -13.65 5.06
N ASP A 84 0.02 -13.53 5.91
CA ASP A 84 -0.08 -13.54 7.38
C ASP A 84 0.30 -12.17 7.96
N PRO A 85 -0.69 -11.36 8.42
CA PRO A 85 -0.45 -10.05 9.03
C PRO A 85 -0.26 -10.10 10.54
N TYR A 86 -0.30 -11.30 11.14
CA TYR A 86 -0.28 -11.39 12.59
C TYR A 86 1.12 -11.19 13.18
N ARG A 87 1.17 -10.80 14.45
CA ARG A 87 2.42 -10.64 15.17
C ARG A 87 3.24 -11.93 15.18
N PRO A 88 4.56 -11.84 15.29
CA PRO A 88 5.44 -13.00 15.32
C PRO A 88 4.97 -14.07 16.32
N GLY A 89 4.94 -15.32 15.87
CA GLY A 89 4.58 -16.47 16.69
C GLY A 89 3.08 -16.74 16.88
N VAL A 90 2.17 -15.87 16.44
CA VAL A 90 0.71 -16.10 16.57
C VAL A 90 0.29 -17.36 15.82
N MET A 91 0.62 -17.48 14.55
CA MET A 91 0.28 -18.65 13.74
C MET A 91 1.01 -19.91 14.22
N SER A 92 2.25 -19.80 14.68
CA SER A 92 3.01 -20.93 15.25
C SER A 92 2.34 -21.48 16.52
N ARG A 93 1.85 -20.61 17.41
CA ARG A 93 1.09 -21.06 18.62
C ARG A 93 -0.23 -21.77 18.27
N LEU A 94 -0.83 -21.43 17.13
CA LEU A 94 -2.01 -22.15 16.61
C LEU A 94 -1.64 -23.44 15.87
N GLY A 95 -0.34 -23.76 15.77
CA GLY A 95 0.14 -24.88 14.98
C GLY A 95 0.00 -24.65 13.46
N LEU A 96 -0.02 -23.40 13.01
CA LEU A 96 -0.19 -22.97 11.62
C LEU A 96 1.00 -22.13 11.13
N GLY A 97 2.15 -22.24 11.79
CA GLY A 97 3.37 -21.54 11.42
C GLY A 97 3.97 -22.00 10.09
N PRO A 98 4.90 -21.20 9.53
CA PRO A 98 5.48 -21.46 8.21
C PRO A 98 6.13 -22.83 8.09
N GLU A 99 6.84 -23.30 9.12
CA GLU A 99 7.50 -24.63 9.11
C GLU A 99 6.51 -25.79 8.85
N ARG A 100 5.33 -25.73 9.45
CA ARG A 100 4.28 -26.73 9.26
C ARG A 100 3.62 -26.59 7.90
N LEU A 101 3.25 -25.36 7.52
CA LEU A 101 2.46 -25.14 6.32
C LEU A 101 3.28 -25.34 5.04
N THR A 102 4.56 -25.01 5.04
CA THR A 102 5.45 -25.30 3.89
C THR A 102 5.80 -26.78 3.77
N LYS A 103 5.81 -27.55 4.87
CA LYS A 103 5.87 -29.02 4.81
C LYS A 103 4.59 -29.62 4.25
N LEU A 104 3.43 -29.07 4.61
CA LEU A 104 2.11 -29.51 4.12
C LEU A 104 1.94 -29.23 2.62
N ASN A 105 2.40 -28.08 2.17
CA ASN A 105 2.40 -27.64 0.79
C ASN A 105 3.77 -27.04 0.43
N PRO A 106 4.67 -27.84 -0.17
CA PRO A 106 6.02 -27.39 -0.54
C PRO A 106 6.05 -26.29 -1.62
N ARG A 107 4.92 -26.01 -2.26
CA ARG A 107 4.75 -24.93 -3.25
C ARG A 107 4.23 -23.64 -2.64
N LEU A 108 3.80 -23.66 -1.37
CA LEU A 108 3.23 -22.50 -0.69
C LEU A 108 4.27 -21.39 -0.53
N ILE A 109 3.86 -20.18 -0.91
CA ILE A 109 4.56 -18.95 -0.56
C ILE A 109 3.88 -18.42 0.71
N TYR A 110 4.59 -18.50 1.84
CA TYR A 110 4.12 -18.01 3.12
C TYR A 110 4.63 -16.59 3.33
N ALA A 111 3.77 -15.58 3.13
CA ALA A 111 4.13 -14.18 3.20
C ALA A 111 3.77 -13.58 4.57
N HIS A 112 4.77 -13.34 5.40
CA HIS A 112 4.64 -12.51 6.60
C HIS A 112 4.65 -11.03 6.24
N LEU A 113 3.70 -10.29 6.80
CA LEU A 113 3.61 -8.84 6.70
C LEU A 113 3.48 -8.23 8.10
N HIS A 114 4.62 -7.95 8.72
CA HIS A 114 4.68 -7.41 10.09
C HIS A 114 4.71 -5.89 10.12
N GLY A 115 4.26 -5.29 11.23
CA GLY A 115 4.42 -3.86 11.48
C GLY A 115 5.88 -3.51 11.76
N PHE A 116 6.40 -4.04 12.85
CA PHE A 116 7.80 -3.89 13.26
C PHE A 116 8.65 -5.09 12.85
N ARG A 117 9.96 -4.94 12.88
CA ARG A 117 10.91 -6.04 12.72
C ARG A 117 10.64 -7.14 13.75
N PRO A 118 10.49 -8.39 13.35
CA PRO A 118 10.18 -9.49 14.28
C PRO A 118 11.22 -9.68 15.39
N ASP A 119 12.49 -9.44 15.08
CA ASP A 119 13.66 -9.54 15.96
C ASP A 119 14.07 -8.22 16.62
N GLY A 120 13.34 -7.13 16.33
CA GLY A 120 13.61 -5.81 16.87
C GLY A 120 12.95 -5.56 18.23
N MET A 121 13.36 -4.48 18.91
CA MET A 121 12.84 -4.05 20.22
C MET A 121 11.30 -3.97 20.25
N TYR A 122 10.66 -3.57 19.13
CA TYR A 122 9.21 -3.40 19.02
C TYR A 122 8.50 -4.60 18.38
N GLY A 123 9.17 -5.74 18.16
CA GLY A 123 8.64 -6.87 17.39
C GLY A 123 7.31 -7.42 17.91
N GLN A 124 7.05 -7.32 19.22
CA GLN A 124 5.78 -7.71 19.85
C GLN A 124 4.87 -6.52 20.19
N ALA A 125 5.27 -5.28 19.87
CA ALA A 125 4.50 -4.10 20.21
C ALA A 125 3.29 -3.91 19.25
N ALA A 126 2.28 -3.18 19.73
CA ALA A 126 1.22 -2.65 18.88
C ALA A 126 1.72 -1.40 18.16
N GLY A 127 1.26 -1.20 16.94
CA GLY A 127 1.56 -0.01 16.16
C GLY A 127 0.65 0.10 14.93
N HIS A 128 0.67 1.28 14.35
CA HIS A 128 0.04 1.62 13.08
C HIS A 128 1.06 2.35 12.20
N ASP A 129 0.71 2.71 10.97
CA ASP A 129 1.54 3.39 9.99
C ASP A 129 2.51 4.41 10.61
N LEU A 130 1.96 5.35 11.36
CA LEU A 130 2.72 6.43 12.00
C LEU A 130 3.87 5.93 12.89
N ASN A 131 3.64 4.82 13.63
CA ASN A 131 4.64 4.24 14.51
C ASN A 131 5.76 3.56 13.69
N TYR A 132 5.43 2.91 12.60
CA TYR A 132 6.39 2.26 11.70
C TYR A 132 7.25 3.30 10.99
N LEU A 133 6.64 4.40 10.50
CA LEU A 133 7.35 5.53 9.92
C LEU A 133 8.27 6.24 10.92
N ALA A 134 7.85 6.36 12.19
CA ALA A 134 8.68 6.93 13.24
C ALA A 134 9.95 6.11 13.46
N VAL A 135 9.82 4.78 13.55
CA VAL A 135 10.95 3.86 13.77
C VAL A 135 11.82 3.69 12.52
N SER A 136 11.25 3.84 11.31
CA SER A 136 12.01 3.81 10.06
C SER A 136 12.89 5.04 9.83
N GLY A 137 12.62 6.14 10.56
CA GLY A 137 13.26 7.43 10.37
C GLY A 137 12.57 8.35 9.36
N ILE A 138 11.66 7.85 8.52
CA ILE A 138 10.97 8.66 7.50
C ILE A 138 10.19 9.81 8.11
N LEU A 139 9.50 9.56 9.23
CA LEU A 139 8.68 10.61 9.85
C LEU A 139 9.52 11.83 10.24
N SER A 140 10.82 11.67 10.51
CA SER A 140 11.69 12.79 10.87
C SER A 140 11.89 13.82 9.74
N ILE A 141 11.70 13.40 8.48
CA ILE A 141 11.90 14.26 7.30
C ILE A 141 10.59 14.78 6.69
N VAL A 142 9.44 14.33 7.19
CA VAL A 142 8.13 14.75 6.66
C VAL A 142 7.54 15.87 7.51
N GLY A 143 7.20 17.00 6.88
CA GLY A 143 6.60 18.17 7.53
C GLY A 143 7.39 19.45 7.34
N ARG A 144 6.86 20.55 7.86
CA ARG A 144 7.40 21.90 7.69
C ARG A 144 8.49 22.22 8.72
N LYS A 145 9.28 23.27 8.40
CA LYS A 145 10.25 23.87 9.31
C LYS A 145 9.56 24.35 10.60
N ASN A 146 10.19 24.12 11.74
CA ASN A 146 9.70 24.55 13.06
C ASN A 146 8.36 23.95 13.51
N GLU A 147 7.83 22.98 12.78
CA GLU A 147 6.64 22.23 13.16
C GLU A 147 7.02 20.80 13.60
N LYS A 148 6.09 20.12 14.28
CA LYS A 148 6.23 18.69 14.52
C LYS A 148 6.11 17.91 13.20
N PRO A 149 6.69 16.71 13.08
CA PRO A 149 6.49 15.85 11.92
C PRO A 149 5.01 15.65 11.59
N SER A 150 4.68 15.65 10.31
CA SER A 150 3.29 15.50 9.83
C SER A 150 3.03 14.06 9.39
N PRO A 151 1.94 13.40 9.88
CA PRO A 151 1.57 12.07 9.41
C PRO A 151 1.12 12.13 7.94
N PRO A 152 1.68 11.30 7.05
CA PRO A 152 1.31 11.28 5.62
C PRO A 152 0.12 10.35 5.33
N ALA A 153 -0.93 10.39 6.14
CA ALA A 153 -1.98 9.39 6.19
C ALA A 153 -1.37 7.97 6.38
N ASN A 154 -1.97 6.91 5.90
CA ASN A 154 -1.37 5.57 5.97
C ASN A 154 -0.78 5.10 4.61
N ILE A 155 -0.34 6.06 3.78
CA ILE A 155 0.12 5.78 2.42
C ILE A 155 1.54 5.20 2.42
N LEU A 156 2.44 5.77 3.23
CA LEU A 156 3.87 5.43 3.17
C LEU A 156 4.22 4.16 3.95
N GLY A 157 3.68 3.97 5.15
CA GLY A 157 3.98 2.81 5.98
C GLY A 157 3.15 1.59 5.59
N ASP A 158 1.82 1.70 5.71
CA ASP A 158 0.92 0.57 5.47
C ASP A 158 0.89 0.15 4.00
N PHE A 159 0.66 1.09 3.08
CA PHE A 159 0.45 0.72 1.68
C PHE A 159 1.75 0.59 0.90
N ALA A 160 2.62 1.60 0.89
CA ALA A 160 3.85 1.53 0.12
C ALA A 160 4.89 0.60 0.77
N GLY A 161 5.30 0.89 2.02
CA GLY A 161 6.32 0.13 2.74
C GLY A 161 5.87 -1.27 3.20
N GLY A 162 4.56 -1.46 3.40
CA GLY A 162 3.96 -2.73 3.80
C GLY A 162 3.40 -3.51 2.61
N GLY A 163 2.22 -3.11 2.15
CA GLY A 163 1.45 -3.88 1.17
C GLY A 163 2.16 -4.07 -0.17
N LEU A 164 2.68 -3.00 -0.80
CA LEU A 164 3.40 -3.11 -2.08
C LEU A 164 4.71 -3.89 -1.94
N VAL A 165 5.46 -3.70 -0.86
CA VAL A 165 6.68 -4.49 -0.60
C VAL A 165 6.34 -5.97 -0.41
N CYS A 166 5.24 -6.29 0.27
CA CYS A 166 4.76 -7.66 0.41
C CYS A 166 4.38 -8.27 -0.96
N VAL A 167 3.64 -7.55 -1.79
CA VAL A 167 3.32 -7.99 -3.17
C VAL A 167 4.60 -8.23 -3.97
N THR A 168 5.57 -7.32 -3.89
CA THR A 168 6.88 -7.49 -4.57
C THR A 168 7.58 -8.76 -4.12
N GLY A 169 7.61 -9.04 -2.81
CA GLY A 169 8.17 -10.28 -2.25
C GLY A 169 7.44 -11.54 -2.74
N ILE A 170 6.10 -11.50 -2.80
CA ILE A 170 5.28 -12.58 -3.34
C ILE A 170 5.60 -12.82 -4.82
N LEU A 171 5.70 -11.77 -5.64
CA LEU A 171 6.02 -11.89 -7.07
C LEU A 171 7.43 -12.47 -7.29
N PHE A 172 8.44 -12.05 -6.51
CA PHE A 172 9.77 -12.67 -6.56
C PHE A 172 9.72 -14.15 -6.19
N ALA A 173 8.94 -14.51 -5.17
CA ALA A 173 8.78 -15.91 -4.76
C ALA A 173 8.02 -16.74 -5.82
N LEU A 174 7.01 -16.17 -6.49
CA LEU A 174 6.32 -16.81 -7.62
C LEU A 174 7.26 -17.04 -8.80
N LEU A 175 8.09 -16.07 -9.15
CA LEU A 175 9.09 -16.17 -10.20
C LEU A 175 10.13 -17.27 -9.87
N HIS A 176 10.67 -17.27 -8.65
CA HIS A 176 11.57 -18.33 -8.18
C HIS A 176 10.89 -19.71 -8.22
N ARG A 177 9.63 -19.80 -7.79
CA ARG A 177 8.85 -21.04 -7.84
C ARG A 177 8.63 -21.55 -9.26
N HIS A 178 8.49 -20.65 -10.24
CA HIS A 178 8.34 -21.05 -11.65
C HIS A 178 9.52 -21.93 -12.11
N SER A 179 10.74 -21.58 -11.72
CA SER A 179 11.96 -22.32 -12.10
C SER A 179 12.27 -23.52 -11.21
N THR A 180 11.90 -23.46 -9.92
CA THR A 180 12.31 -24.49 -8.92
C THR A 180 11.19 -25.46 -8.53
N GLY A 181 9.95 -25.12 -8.83
CA GLY A 181 8.76 -25.85 -8.35
C GLY A 181 8.45 -25.64 -6.85
N ARG A 182 9.27 -24.90 -6.10
CA ARG A 182 9.18 -24.75 -4.64
C ARG A 182 8.76 -23.34 -4.22
N GLY A 183 7.85 -23.29 -3.27
CA GLY A 183 7.54 -22.05 -2.54
C GLY A 183 8.60 -21.72 -1.49
N GLN A 184 8.38 -20.65 -0.77
CA GLN A 184 9.29 -20.18 0.29
C GLN A 184 8.57 -19.27 1.29
N VAL A 185 9.24 -18.95 2.38
CA VAL A 185 8.79 -17.93 3.31
C VAL A 185 9.28 -16.58 2.81
N VAL A 186 8.36 -15.64 2.70
CA VAL A 186 8.62 -14.22 2.43
C VAL A 186 8.39 -13.48 3.74
N THR A 187 9.36 -12.70 4.22
CA THR A 187 9.22 -11.89 5.42
C THR A 187 9.38 -10.42 5.07
N THR A 188 8.35 -9.65 5.32
CA THR A 188 8.35 -8.20 5.15
C THR A 188 7.88 -7.52 6.43
N ASN A 189 8.29 -6.28 6.62
CA ASN A 189 7.77 -5.44 7.68
C ASN A 189 7.74 -3.97 7.23
N MET A 190 6.83 -3.21 7.81
CA MET A 190 6.59 -1.82 7.40
C MET A 190 7.75 -0.89 7.74
N VAL A 191 8.53 -1.19 8.77
CA VAL A 191 9.72 -0.38 9.14
C VAL A 191 10.78 -0.48 8.06
N ASP A 192 11.18 -1.71 7.69
CA ASP A 192 12.23 -1.93 6.71
C ASP A 192 11.77 -1.58 5.29
N GLY A 193 10.52 -1.93 4.94
CA GLY A 193 9.95 -1.58 3.64
C GLY A 193 9.92 -0.07 3.44
N SER A 194 9.45 0.68 4.42
CA SER A 194 9.47 2.15 4.37
C SER A 194 10.89 2.70 4.32
N ALA A 195 11.80 2.18 5.16
CA ALA A 195 13.20 2.60 5.15
C ALA A 195 13.88 2.34 3.80
N TYR A 196 13.52 1.25 3.11
CA TYR A 196 14.02 0.94 1.77
C TYR A 196 13.51 1.94 0.72
N LEU A 197 12.23 2.32 0.78
CA LEU A 197 11.67 3.36 -0.10
C LEU A 197 12.38 4.71 0.10
N ALA A 198 12.85 5.00 1.31
CA ALA A 198 13.60 6.21 1.63
C ALA A 198 15.13 6.07 1.35
N THR A 199 15.55 5.14 0.51
CA THR A 199 16.98 4.93 0.19
C THR A 199 17.66 6.22 -0.27
N PHE A 200 17.04 6.97 -1.18
CA PHE A 200 17.61 8.21 -1.69
C PHE A 200 17.80 9.27 -0.59
N PRO A 201 16.76 9.75 0.10
CA PRO A 201 16.94 10.74 1.17
C PRO A 201 17.85 10.25 2.30
N ARG A 202 17.84 8.96 2.61
CA ARG A 202 18.73 8.37 3.61
C ARG A 202 20.20 8.42 3.21
N GLN A 203 20.51 8.13 1.94
CA GLN A 203 21.88 8.24 1.42
C GLN A 203 22.35 9.70 1.29
N GLN A 204 21.41 10.63 1.08
CA GLN A 204 21.73 12.06 1.02
C GLN A 204 21.81 12.73 2.39
N HIS A 205 21.49 12.01 3.49
CA HIS A 205 21.56 12.57 4.84
C HIS A 205 22.98 13.04 5.19
N GLY A 206 23.10 14.32 5.57
CA GLY A 206 24.39 14.96 5.80
C GLY A 206 25.13 15.45 4.54
N HIS A 207 24.56 15.26 3.36
CA HIS A 207 25.07 15.77 2.08
C HIS A 207 24.20 16.93 1.56
N GLN A 208 24.65 17.60 0.53
CA GLN A 208 24.11 18.87 0.00
C GLN A 208 22.60 19.00 -0.10
N ASN A 209 21.87 17.91 -0.32
CA ASN A 209 20.41 17.94 -0.49
C ASN A 209 19.63 17.68 0.81
N MET A 210 20.28 17.09 1.82
CA MET A 210 19.70 16.66 3.09
C MET A 210 20.66 16.91 4.27
N ASP A 211 21.33 18.07 4.26
CA ASP A 211 22.35 18.48 5.25
C ASP A 211 21.82 19.42 6.34
N ARG A 212 20.52 19.73 6.29
CA ARG A 212 19.86 20.67 7.20
C ARG A 212 18.66 20.03 7.91
N PRO A 213 18.14 20.64 8.96
CA PRO A 213 16.88 20.23 9.59
C PRO A 213 15.73 20.17 8.58
N ARG A 214 14.70 19.37 8.93
CA ARG A 214 13.46 19.25 8.15
C ARG A 214 12.90 20.63 7.77
N GLY A 215 12.46 20.76 6.51
CA GLY A 215 11.92 21.99 5.94
C GLY A 215 12.98 23.01 5.53
N GLU A 216 14.27 22.64 5.59
CA GLU A 216 15.39 23.49 5.18
C GLU A 216 16.24 22.85 4.06
N ASN A 217 15.78 21.74 3.50
CA ASN A 217 16.45 21.04 2.43
C ASN A 217 15.78 21.26 1.07
N LEU A 218 16.43 20.80 0.01
CA LEU A 218 15.93 20.97 -1.36
C LEU A 218 14.51 20.42 -1.56
N LEU A 219 14.25 19.19 -1.13
CA LEU A 219 13.04 18.45 -1.45
C LEU A 219 11.95 18.53 -0.37
N ASP A 220 12.12 19.35 0.67
CA ASP A 220 11.18 19.46 1.78
C ASP A 220 10.61 20.88 1.96
N GLY A 221 10.72 21.71 0.92
CA GLY A 221 10.08 23.02 0.83
C GLY A 221 10.97 24.21 1.17
N ALA A 222 12.30 24.05 1.30
CA ALA A 222 13.20 25.21 1.44
C ALA A 222 13.46 25.92 0.10
N ALA A 223 13.60 25.16 -0.98
CA ALA A 223 13.87 25.73 -2.30
C ALA A 223 12.62 26.40 -2.89
N PRO A 224 12.71 27.66 -3.38
CA PRO A 224 11.57 28.35 -3.95
C PRO A 224 11.00 27.67 -5.20
N PHE A 225 11.81 26.89 -5.88
CA PHE A 225 11.43 26.13 -7.07
C PHE A 225 11.04 24.66 -6.78
N TYR A 226 10.91 24.29 -5.48
CA TYR A 226 10.39 23.00 -5.04
C TYR A 226 9.53 23.19 -3.78
N GLU A 227 8.31 23.69 -3.96
CA GLU A 227 7.41 24.10 -2.88
C GLU A 227 5.95 24.13 -3.34
N VAL A 228 5.05 24.14 -2.38
CA VAL A 228 3.61 24.35 -2.57
C VAL A 228 3.24 25.78 -2.20
N TYR A 229 2.60 26.51 -3.11
CA TYR A 229 2.22 27.91 -2.93
C TYR A 229 0.72 28.10 -2.88
N GLU A 230 0.27 28.95 -1.96
CA GLU A 230 -1.13 29.36 -1.86
C GLU A 230 -1.48 30.38 -2.96
N THR A 231 -2.65 30.24 -3.57
CA THR A 231 -3.19 31.11 -4.59
C THR A 231 -4.18 32.09 -4.01
N LYS A 232 -4.62 33.11 -4.81
CA LYS A 232 -5.53 34.15 -4.39
C LYS A 232 -6.86 33.65 -3.81
N ASP A 233 -7.33 32.51 -4.29
CA ASP A 233 -8.59 31.87 -3.90
C ASP A 233 -8.43 30.84 -2.76
N GLY A 234 -7.28 30.86 -2.06
CA GLY A 234 -7.01 29.93 -0.95
C GLY A 234 -6.76 28.48 -1.38
N ARG A 235 -6.59 28.25 -2.70
CA ARG A 235 -6.18 26.97 -3.27
C ARG A 235 -4.64 26.90 -3.29
N PHE A 236 -4.11 25.83 -3.87
CA PHE A 236 -2.66 25.58 -3.90
C PHE A 236 -2.19 25.17 -5.28
N VAL A 237 -0.94 25.52 -5.58
CA VAL A 237 -0.17 24.98 -6.72
C VAL A 237 1.13 24.38 -6.21
N ALA A 238 1.56 23.29 -6.81
CA ALA A 238 2.84 22.65 -6.55
C ALA A 238 3.84 23.09 -7.63
N VAL A 239 5.05 23.45 -7.21
CA VAL A 239 6.16 23.86 -8.08
C VAL A 239 7.30 22.86 -7.91
N GLY A 240 7.85 22.35 -9.03
CA GLY A 240 8.94 21.36 -9.04
C GLY A 240 10.01 21.64 -10.12
N ALA A 241 10.34 22.90 -10.38
CA ALA A 241 11.20 23.34 -11.50
C ALA A 241 12.70 23.32 -11.13
N GLN A 242 13.28 22.14 -10.99
CA GLN A 242 14.68 21.98 -10.54
C GLN A 242 15.71 22.26 -11.65
N GLU A 243 15.48 21.76 -12.86
CA GLU A 243 16.39 21.92 -13.98
C GLU A 243 16.40 23.37 -14.51
N PRO A 244 17.55 23.91 -14.95
CA PRO A 244 17.67 25.31 -15.36
C PRO A 244 16.66 25.73 -16.44
N GLN A 245 16.35 24.87 -17.39
CA GLN A 245 15.39 25.14 -18.45
C GLN A 245 13.95 25.26 -17.91
N PHE A 246 13.55 24.42 -16.97
CA PHE A 246 12.25 24.46 -16.33
C PHE A 246 12.13 25.65 -15.38
N TYR A 247 13.21 25.96 -14.64
CA TYR A 247 13.27 27.16 -13.80
C TYR A 247 13.14 28.45 -14.63
N ALA A 248 13.76 28.53 -15.81
CA ALA A 248 13.61 29.65 -16.71
C ALA A 248 12.15 29.83 -17.17
N GLN A 249 11.43 28.73 -17.46
CA GLN A 249 10.01 28.76 -17.81
C GLN A 249 9.14 29.17 -16.63
N LEU A 250 9.42 28.65 -15.42
CA LEU A 250 8.77 29.09 -14.19
C LEU A 250 8.91 30.61 -14.01
N LEU A 251 10.14 31.15 -14.12
CA LEU A 251 10.40 32.58 -14.01
C LEU A 251 9.66 33.40 -15.09
N HIS A 252 9.57 32.89 -16.30
CA HIS A 252 8.81 33.53 -17.37
C HIS A 252 7.33 33.61 -17.03
N GLY A 253 6.70 32.52 -16.62
CA GLY A 253 5.29 32.48 -16.19
C GLY A 253 4.98 33.37 -14.99
N LEU A 254 5.94 33.51 -14.07
CA LEU A 254 5.84 34.42 -12.92
C LEU A 254 6.10 35.92 -13.30
N GLY A 255 6.39 36.24 -14.58
CA GLY A 255 6.73 37.58 -15.01
C GLY A 255 8.11 38.06 -14.54
N LEU A 256 9.02 37.15 -14.23
CA LEU A 256 10.36 37.44 -13.70
C LEU A 256 11.49 37.20 -14.73
N GLY A 257 11.20 36.66 -15.89
CA GLY A 257 12.21 36.21 -16.88
C GLY A 257 13.16 37.28 -17.40
N LYS A 258 12.81 38.59 -17.32
CA LYS A 258 13.65 39.72 -17.74
C LYS A 258 14.37 40.42 -16.56
N ARG A 259 14.23 39.92 -15.34
CA ARG A 259 14.81 40.52 -14.14
C ARG A 259 16.16 39.91 -13.79
N LYS A 260 17.07 40.71 -13.27
CA LYS A 260 18.29 40.19 -12.64
C LYS A 260 17.92 39.54 -11.32
N LEU A 261 18.09 38.26 -11.22
CA LEU A 261 17.77 37.43 -10.05
C LEU A 261 19.04 36.75 -9.52
N PRO A 262 19.04 36.35 -8.23
CA PRO A 262 20.08 35.49 -7.73
C PRO A 262 20.15 34.17 -8.50
N GLU A 263 21.30 33.51 -8.44
CA GLU A 263 21.48 32.17 -9.00
C GLU A 263 20.52 31.17 -8.35
N GLN A 264 19.94 30.27 -9.15
CA GLN A 264 18.92 29.30 -8.70
C GLN A 264 19.38 28.52 -7.46
N TRP A 265 20.63 28.09 -7.46
CA TRP A 265 21.19 27.20 -6.44
C TRP A 265 21.85 27.94 -5.27
N ASP A 266 21.81 29.27 -5.26
CA ASP A 266 22.29 30.05 -4.12
C ASP A 266 21.28 30.01 -2.97
N ARG A 267 21.49 29.04 -2.07
CA ARG A 267 20.62 28.77 -0.92
C ARG A 267 20.46 29.96 0.04
N THR A 268 21.39 30.91 0.01
CA THR A 268 21.31 32.12 0.87
C THR A 268 20.15 33.02 0.47
N HIS A 269 19.75 32.98 -0.79
CA HIS A 269 18.66 33.77 -1.33
C HIS A 269 17.31 33.01 -1.38
N TRP A 270 17.27 31.71 -1.09
CA TRP A 270 16.03 30.94 -1.13
C TRP A 270 14.88 31.51 -0.29
N PRO A 271 15.11 31.94 0.98
CA PRO A 271 14.01 32.53 1.77
C PRO A 271 13.39 33.75 1.13
N ALA A 272 14.22 34.68 0.62
CA ALA A 272 13.74 35.88 -0.03
C ALA A 272 13.03 35.60 -1.37
N MET A 273 13.54 34.64 -2.15
CA MET A 273 12.90 34.22 -3.40
C MET A 273 11.60 33.48 -3.14
N LYS A 274 11.52 32.67 -2.09
CA LYS A 274 10.31 31.97 -1.68
C LYS A 274 9.21 32.99 -1.32
N SER A 275 9.51 33.96 -0.45
CA SER A 275 8.54 35.03 -0.09
C SER A 275 8.10 35.83 -1.32
N ARG A 276 9.00 36.04 -2.27
CA ARG A 276 8.66 36.70 -3.53
C ARG A 276 7.69 35.84 -4.37
N PHE A 277 7.92 34.55 -4.51
CA PHE A 277 7.03 33.64 -5.23
C PHE A 277 5.67 33.54 -4.53
N GLU A 278 5.63 33.46 -3.19
CA GLU A 278 4.39 33.51 -2.39
C GLU A 278 3.54 34.75 -2.74
N GLY A 279 4.15 35.93 -2.76
CA GLY A 279 3.45 37.16 -3.12
C GLY A 279 2.93 37.14 -4.56
N ILE A 280 3.68 36.56 -5.50
CA ILE A 280 3.25 36.45 -6.89
C ILE A 280 2.12 35.44 -7.04
N PHE A 281 2.24 34.23 -6.45
CA PHE A 281 1.19 33.21 -6.55
C PHE A 281 -0.13 33.67 -5.91
N LYS A 282 -0.10 34.45 -4.85
CA LYS A 282 -1.29 35.08 -4.24
C LYS A 282 -1.97 36.16 -5.12
N SER A 283 -1.38 36.54 -6.24
CA SER A 283 -1.98 37.57 -7.13
C SER A 283 -3.05 37.01 -8.07
N LYS A 284 -3.11 35.71 -8.28
CA LYS A 284 -4.05 35.03 -9.19
C LYS A 284 -4.68 33.81 -8.53
N THR A 285 -5.85 33.39 -8.99
CA THR A 285 -6.52 32.15 -8.62
C THR A 285 -5.77 30.93 -9.18
N MET A 286 -6.05 29.77 -8.65
CA MET A 286 -5.47 28.51 -9.14
C MET A 286 -5.77 28.30 -10.65
N ASN A 287 -6.99 28.57 -11.10
CA ASN A 287 -7.35 28.44 -12.51
C ASN A 287 -6.66 29.46 -13.41
N GLU A 288 -6.45 30.70 -12.94
CA GLU A 288 -5.64 31.67 -13.68
C GLU A 288 -4.18 31.24 -13.79
N TRP A 289 -3.62 30.59 -12.77
CA TRP A 289 -2.26 30.01 -12.84
C TRP A 289 -2.20 28.80 -13.78
N ARG A 290 -3.23 27.96 -13.80
CA ARG A 290 -3.34 26.89 -14.81
C ARG A 290 -3.29 27.45 -16.23
N ALA A 291 -4.01 28.52 -16.51
CA ALA A 291 -3.97 29.17 -17.84
C ALA A 291 -2.58 29.72 -18.21
N VAL A 292 -1.73 30.00 -17.21
CA VAL A 292 -0.33 30.44 -17.45
C VAL A 292 0.60 29.24 -17.69
N PHE A 293 0.42 28.14 -16.97
CA PHE A 293 1.40 27.07 -16.91
C PHE A 293 0.98 25.78 -17.61
N ASP A 294 -0.31 25.50 -17.80
CA ASP A 294 -0.77 24.30 -18.51
C ASP A 294 -0.21 24.27 -19.94
N GLY A 295 0.41 23.15 -20.30
CA GLY A 295 1.07 22.99 -21.61
C GLY A 295 2.48 23.63 -21.71
N THR A 296 3.07 24.08 -20.60
CA THR A 296 4.45 24.56 -20.52
C THR A 296 5.32 23.63 -19.68
N ASP A 297 6.64 23.77 -19.78
CA ASP A 297 7.61 23.05 -18.93
C ASP A 297 7.96 23.83 -17.64
N GLY A 298 7.08 24.72 -17.16
CA GLY A 298 7.30 25.50 -15.92
C GLY A 298 7.22 24.67 -14.63
N CYS A 299 6.90 23.39 -14.73
CA CYS A 299 6.72 22.46 -13.61
C CYS A 299 5.80 23.01 -12.49
N VAL A 300 4.69 23.60 -12.88
CA VAL A 300 3.65 24.10 -11.97
C VAL A 300 2.36 23.34 -12.24
N SER A 301 1.80 22.72 -11.21
CA SER A 301 0.54 21.97 -11.31
C SER A 301 -0.44 22.36 -10.19
N PRO A 302 -1.76 22.28 -10.41
CA PRO A 302 -2.74 22.51 -9.36
C PRO A 302 -2.70 21.37 -8.33
N VAL A 303 -2.93 21.70 -7.05
CA VAL A 303 -3.23 20.69 -6.03
C VAL A 303 -4.73 20.41 -6.09
N LEU A 304 -5.09 19.29 -6.72
CA LEU A 304 -6.47 18.88 -6.92
C LEU A 304 -7.08 18.28 -5.64
N GLN A 305 -8.40 18.49 -5.46
CA GLN A 305 -9.19 17.72 -4.50
C GLN A 305 -9.59 16.37 -5.09
N TRP A 306 -10.03 15.43 -4.25
CA TRP A 306 -10.38 14.06 -4.70
C TRP A 306 -11.49 14.01 -5.76
N ASP A 307 -12.44 14.94 -5.71
CA ASP A 307 -13.54 15.06 -6.67
C ASP A 307 -13.15 15.72 -8.00
N GLU A 308 -11.98 16.37 -8.04
CA GLU A 308 -11.40 16.97 -9.24
C GLU A 308 -10.44 16.02 -9.99
N VAL A 309 -10.04 14.91 -9.37
CA VAL A 309 -9.16 13.93 -10.01
C VAL A 309 -9.90 13.20 -11.13
N GLU A 310 -9.23 13.05 -12.27
CA GLU A 310 -9.78 12.39 -13.45
C GLU A 310 -10.22 10.95 -13.14
N LYS A 311 -11.41 10.60 -13.61
CA LYS A 311 -12.00 9.25 -13.48
C LYS A 311 -12.18 8.62 -14.87
N PRO A 312 -12.20 7.28 -14.99
CA PRO A 312 -12.01 6.28 -13.92
C PRO A 312 -10.54 6.17 -13.45
N TYR A 313 -10.36 5.68 -12.24
CA TYR A 313 -9.00 5.38 -11.75
C TYR A 313 -8.36 4.29 -12.61
N LYS A 314 -7.05 4.43 -12.82
CA LYS A 314 -6.24 3.48 -13.57
C LYS A 314 -5.72 2.36 -12.68
N PRO A 315 -5.41 1.17 -13.23
CA PRO A 315 -4.71 0.14 -12.48
C PRO A 315 -3.33 0.61 -12.03
N LEU A 316 -2.78 -0.05 -11.01
CA LEU A 316 -1.45 0.25 -10.48
C LEU A 316 -0.36 0.23 -11.57
N VAL A 317 -0.45 -0.72 -12.50
CA VAL A 317 0.43 -0.87 -13.66
C VAL A 317 -0.42 -1.29 -14.86
N GLU A 318 -0.27 -0.62 -16.00
CA GLU A 318 -0.86 -1.06 -17.28
C GLU A 318 0.07 -2.06 -17.97
N LEU A 319 -0.45 -3.24 -18.28
CA LEU A 319 0.27 -4.31 -18.98
C LEU A 319 -0.40 -4.55 -20.34
N SER A 320 0.36 -4.44 -21.43
CA SER A 320 -0.16 -4.53 -22.79
C SER A 320 -0.74 -5.91 -23.16
N GLU A 321 -0.13 -6.98 -22.66
CA GLU A 321 -0.47 -8.36 -23.02
C GLU A 321 -1.36 -9.06 -21.98
N SER A 322 -1.31 -8.59 -20.73
CA SER A 322 -2.00 -9.20 -19.60
C SER A 322 -2.59 -8.13 -18.69
N PRO A 323 -3.64 -7.43 -19.13
CA PRO A 323 -4.22 -6.31 -18.39
C PRO A 323 -4.79 -6.77 -17.04
N SER A 324 -4.89 -5.82 -16.10
CA SER A 324 -5.63 -6.02 -14.85
C SER A 324 -7.13 -6.26 -15.11
N LEU A 325 -7.83 -6.71 -14.09
CA LEU A 325 -9.28 -6.61 -14.04
C LEU A 325 -9.70 -5.13 -13.96
N ASP A 326 -10.98 -4.87 -14.15
CA ASP A 326 -11.52 -3.51 -14.00
C ASP A 326 -11.33 -3.00 -12.56
N VAL A 327 -10.61 -1.91 -12.44
CA VAL A 327 -10.32 -1.24 -11.16
C VAL A 327 -11.11 0.05 -10.98
N SER A 328 -12.03 0.36 -11.89
CA SER A 328 -12.86 1.55 -11.78
C SER A 328 -13.61 1.53 -10.44
N VAL A 329 -13.48 2.64 -9.71
CA VAL A 329 -14.20 2.78 -8.45
C VAL A 329 -15.65 3.04 -8.77
N GLN A 330 -16.52 2.07 -8.51
CA GLN A 330 -17.95 2.31 -8.46
C GLN A 330 -18.25 3.17 -7.23
N GLU A 331 -19.22 4.07 -7.32
CA GLU A 331 -19.61 4.98 -6.22
C GLU A 331 -19.97 4.20 -4.94
N ASP A 332 -20.50 2.99 -5.09
CA ASP A 332 -20.68 2.02 -4.00
C ASP A 332 -19.53 1.03 -4.00
N PHE A 333 -18.55 1.25 -3.12
CA PHE A 333 -17.48 0.28 -2.88
C PHE A 333 -18.09 -1.09 -2.53
N PRO A 334 -17.82 -2.15 -3.32
CA PRO A 334 -18.36 -3.46 -3.01
C PRO A 334 -17.82 -3.95 -1.66
N GLU A 335 -18.73 -4.26 -0.74
CA GLU A 335 -18.37 -4.96 0.49
C GLU A 335 -18.50 -6.47 0.25
N VAL A 336 -17.43 -7.21 0.49
CA VAL A 336 -17.52 -8.67 0.57
C VAL A 336 -17.99 -9.04 1.98
N LYS A 337 -19.21 -9.58 2.07
CA LYS A 337 -19.75 -10.06 3.35
C LYS A 337 -18.99 -11.28 3.85
N LYS A 338 -18.96 -11.47 5.16
CA LYS A 338 -18.34 -12.65 5.77
C LYS A 338 -18.95 -13.94 5.22
N GLY A 339 -18.11 -14.82 4.68
CA GLY A 339 -18.50 -16.09 4.08
C GLY A 339 -19.08 -16.00 2.68
N GLU A 340 -19.10 -14.81 2.06
CA GLU A 340 -19.56 -14.62 0.69
C GLU A 340 -18.60 -15.29 -0.31
N GLY A 341 -19.13 -16.16 -1.17
CA GLY A 341 -18.36 -16.96 -2.12
C GLY A 341 -17.76 -18.24 -1.52
N CYS A 342 -18.06 -18.59 -0.26
CA CYS A 342 -17.51 -19.79 0.37
C CYS A 342 -17.83 -21.07 -0.41
N SER A 343 -19.08 -21.26 -0.84
CA SER A 343 -19.52 -22.46 -1.58
C SER A 343 -18.80 -22.60 -2.91
N GLU A 344 -18.62 -21.52 -3.63
CA GLU A 344 -17.93 -21.43 -4.89
C GLU A 344 -16.43 -21.79 -4.71
N VAL A 345 -15.79 -21.19 -3.71
CA VAL A 345 -14.40 -21.51 -3.37
C VAL A 345 -14.22 -23.00 -3.07
N LEU A 346 -15.09 -23.59 -2.25
CA LEU A 346 -14.98 -25.02 -1.95
C LEU A 346 -15.16 -25.90 -3.18
N LYS A 347 -16.10 -25.56 -4.05
CA LYS A 347 -16.34 -26.26 -5.30
C LYS A 347 -15.15 -26.16 -6.29
N GLU A 348 -14.52 -25.00 -6.36
CA GLU A 348 -13.42 -24.71 -7.29
C GLU A 348 -12.04 -25.17 -6.77
N TRP A 349 -11.79 -24.99 -5.47
CA TRP A 349 -10.47 -25.27 -4.91
C TRP A 349 -10.31 -26.69 -4.40
N VAL A 350 -11.36 -27.29 -3.82
CA VAL A 350 -11.31 -28.57 -3.12
C VAL A 350 -12.55 -29.45 -3.38
N PRO A 351 -12.94 -29.65 -4.65
CA PRO A 351 -14.18 -30.35 -5.01
C PRO A 351 -14.28 -31.75 -4.42
N GLU A 352 -13.15 -32.48 -4.32
CA GLU A 352 -13.09 -33.85 -3.82
C GLU A 352 -13.34 -33.98 -2.32
N VAL A 353 -13.22 -32.91 -1.55
CA VAL A 353 -13.43 -32.90 -0.10
C VAL A 353 -14.55 -31.96 0.35
N GLN A 354 -15.17 -31.21 -0.56
CA GLN A 354 -16.26 -30.28 -0.26
C GLN A 354 -17.39 -30.98 0.52
N ALA A 355 -17.78 -32.19 0.13
CA ALA A 355 -18.83 -32.97 0.80
C ALA A 355 -18.53 -33.29 2.27
N LYS A 356 -17.24 -33.27 2.66
CA LYS A 356 -16.77 -33.50 4.05
C LYS A 356 -16.73 -32.21 4.87
N MET A 357 -17.09 -31.07 4.29
CA MET A 357 -17.12 -29.76 4.95
C MET A 357 -18.56 -29.33 5.25
N ARG A 358 -18.70 -28.46 6.24
CA ARG A 358 -19.97 -27.84 6.63
C ARG A 358 -19.75 -26.37 6.91
N VAL A 359 -20.66 -25.54 6.41
CA VAL A 359 -20.76 -24.14 6.77
C VAL A 359 -21.92 -24.01 7.75
N ASP A 360 -21.68 -23.44 8.92
CA ASP A 360 -22.75 -23.13 9.88
C ASP A 360 -23.60 -21.97 9.32
N GLU A 361 -24.92 -22.14 9.35
CA GLU A 361 -25.86 -21.18 8.73
C GLU A 361 -25.90 -19.81 9.43
N GLN A 362 -25.69 -19.78 10.75
CA GLN A 362 -25.80 -18.57 11.56
C GLN A 362 -24.44 -17.84 11.63
N THR A 363 -23.37 -18.56 11.96
CA THR A 363 -22.02 -18.00 12.15
C THR A 363 -21.21 -17.94 10.86
N LYS A 364 -21.65 -18.64 9.80
CA LYS A 364 -20.94 -18.84 8.53
C LYS A 364 -19.60 -19.56 8.67
N VAL A 365 -19.28 -20.10 9.85
CA VAL A 365 -17.99 -20.78 10.12
C VAL A 365 -17.89 -22.09 9.33
N LEU A 366 -16.79 -22.25 8.63
CA LEU A 366 -16.42 -23.47 7.91
C LEU A 366 -15.75 -24.48 8.86
N THR A 367 -16.22 -25.73 8.85
CA THR A 367 -15.70 -26.84 9.66
C THR A 367 -15.63 -28.13 8.84
N MET A 368 -14.84 -29.11 9.31
CA MET A 368 -14.91 -30.50 8.81
C MET A 368 -16.04 -31.27 9.50
N LYS A 369 -16.84 -32.03 8.74
CA LYS A 369 -17.85 -32.95 9.29
C LYS A 369 -17.20 -34.10 10.07
N GLY A 370 -17.87 -34.59 11.11
CA GLY A 370 -17.45 -35.80 11.83
C GLY A 370 -16.38 -35.61 12.90
N ARG A 371 -15.94 -34.38 13.14
CA ARG A 371 -15.20 -34.00 14.34
C ARG A 371 -16.11 -33.14 15.23
N ASP A 372 -17.01 -33.80 15.94
CA ASP A 372 -17.87 -33.10 16.88
C ASP A 372 -17.03 -32.39 17.94
N VAL A 373 -17.29 -31.12 18.06
CA VAL A 373 -16.80 -30.26 19.14
C VAL A 373 -17.39 -30.84 20.44
N LYS A 374 -16.55 -31.47 21.28
CA LYS A 374 -16.90 -31.51 22.70
C LYS A 374 -16.83 -30.09 23.19
N LEU A 375 -18.03 -29.54 23.48
CA LEU A 375 -18.22 -28.27 24.18
C LEU A 375 -17.55 -28.29 25.54
#